data_ed593540c5a307b3d19389eb0e44eb29
#
_entry.id   ed593540c5a307b3d19389eb0e44eb29
#
_cell.length_a   1.000
_cell.length_b   1.000
_cell.length_c   1.000
_cell.angle_alpha   90.00
_cell.angle_beta   90.00
_cell.angle_gamma   90.00
#
_symmetry.space_group_name_H-M   'P 1'
#
loop_
_entity.id
_entity.type
_entity.pdbx_description
1 polymer ?
#
loop_
_entity_poly.entity_id
_entity_poly.type
_entity_poly.pdbx_seq_one_letter_code
_entity_poly.pdbx_strand_id
1 'polypeptide(L)'
;MSDHDFVFALDLSNPAQLDSMLVEVARAVFAHVGYSAEAARDLTAELRNAVIEATTGGQQCSLRFEAHAGELQVMLSCDGGSGWRTSHRLP
;
A
#
# COMPACT_ATOMS: atom_id res chain seq x y z
N MET A 1 -9.97 9.14 20.37
CA MET A 1 -10.45 8.68 19.05
C MET A 1 -9.60 9.33 17.98
N SER A 2 -9.01 8.55 17.13
CA SER A 2 -8.15 9.07 16.06
C SER A 2 -8.99 9.35 14.83
N ASP A 3 -8.86 10.54 14.26
CA ASP A 3 -9.56 10.92 13.04
C ASP A 3 -8.98 10.24 11.79
N HIS A 4 -7.86 9.53 11.93
CA HIS A 4 -7.16 8.91 10.83
C HIS A 4 -7.25 7.39 10.80
N ASP A 5 -8.02 6.81 11.73
CA ASP A 5 -8.20 5.37 11.73
C ASP A 5 -9.05 4.96 10.53
N PHE A 6 -8.51 4.08 9.70
CA PHE A 6 -9.23 3.56 8.55
C PHE A 6 -8.61 2.27 8.04
N VAL A 7 -9.36 1.56 7.23
CA VAL A 7 -8.89 0.37 6.52
C VAL A 7 -9.30 0.52 5.06
N PHE A 8 -8.36 0.32 4.16
CA PHE A 8 -8.59 0.32 2.72
C PHE A 8 -7.93 -0.90 2.11
N ALA A 9 -8.69 -1.67 1.34
CA ALA A 9 -8.18 -2.88 0.69
C ALA A 9 -8.36 -2.77 -0.82
N LEU A 10 -7.36 -3.24 -1.56
CA LEU A 10 -7.33 -3.19 -3.01
C LEU A 10 -6.93 -4.56 -3.55
N ASP A 11 -7.72 -5.07 -4.48
CA ASP A 11 -7.44 -6.34 -5.14
C ASP A 11 -6.56 -6.09 -6.36
N LEU A 12 -5.43 -6.78 -6.42
CA LEU A 12 -4.44 -6.60 -7.48
C LEU A 12 -4.55 -7.72 -8.51
N SER A 13 -5.72 -7.85 -9.12
CA SER A 13 -5.98 -8.95 -10.03
C SER A 13 -5.64 -8.64 -11.49
N ASN A 14 -5.38 -7.37 -11.85
CA ASN A 14 -5.07 -7.00 -13.23
C ASN A 14 -3.71 -6.28 -13.30
N PRO A 15 -2.64 -6.99 -13.65
CA PRO A 15 -1.29 -6.40 -13.66
C PRO A 15 -1.13 -5.26 -14.68
N ALA A 16 -1.92 -5.25 -15.74
CA ALA A 16 -1.79 -4.23 -16.77
C ALA A 16 -2.21 -2.83 -16.30
N GLN A 17 -3.17 -2.76 -15.38
CA GLN A 17 -3.66 -1.50 -14.84
C GLN A 17 -3.08 -1.19 -13.46
N LEU A 18 -2.34 -2.13 -12.92
CA LEU A 18 -1.90 -2.10 -11.53
C LEU A 18 -0.99 -0.91 -11.24
N ASP A 19 -0.09 -0.61 -12.15
CA ASP A 19 0.98 0.35 -11.90
C ASP A 19 0.43 1.77 -11.70
N SER A 20 -0.38 2.27 -12.63
CA SER A 20 -0.92 3.62 -12.51
C SER A 20 -1.95 3.74 -11.40
N MET A 21 -2.81 2.72 -11.25
CA MET A 21 -3.84 2.71 -10.24
C MET A 21 -3.22 2.63 -8.83
N LEU A 22 -2.19 1.81 -8.68
CA LEU A 22 -1.48 1.65 -7.41
C LEU A 22 -0.85 2.97 -6.97
N VAL A 23 -0.17 3.65 -7.88
CA VAL A 23 0.50 4.92 -7.57
C VAL A 23 -0.54 5.96 -7.14
N GLU A 24 -1.64 6.09 -7.86
CA GLU A 24 -2.68 7.05 -7.53
C GLU A 24 -3.30 6.76 -6.16
N VAL A 25 -3.66 5.51 -5.91
CA VAL A 25 -4.26 5.11 -4.64
C VAL A 25 -3.29 5.31 -3.48
N ALA A 26 -2.05 4.88 -3.65
CA ALA A 26 -1.05 5.00 -2.59
C ALA A 26 -0.79 6.47 -2.24
N ARG A 27 -0.65 7.33 -3.25
CA ARG A 27 -0.44 8.76 -3.01
C ARG A 27 -1.62 9.39 -2.30
N ALA A 28 -2.84 9.01 -2.68
CA ALA A 28 -4.04 9.51 -2.02
C ALA A 28 -4.10 9.08 -0.57
N VAL A 29 -3.79 7.82 -0.28
CA VAL A 29 -3.79 7.30 1.09
C VAL A 29 -2.74 8.02 1.93
N PHE A 30 -1.52 8.14 1.44
CA PHE A 30 -0.44 8.77 2.20
C PHE A 30 -0.73 10.25 2.44
N ALA A 31 -1.29 10.95 1.45
CA ALA A 31 -1.69 12.35 1.63
C ALA A 31 -2.82 12.48 2.64
N HIS A 32 -3.77 11.56 2.62
CA HIS A 32 -4.90 11.58 3.55
C HIS A 32 -4.44 11.48 5.01
N VAL A 33 -3.42 10.67 5.28
CA VAL A 33 -2.92 10.50 6.64
C VAL A 33 -1.87 11.55 7.03
N GLY A 34 -1.57 12.50 6.15
CA GLY A 34 -0.77 13.67 6.49
C GLY A 34 0.70 13.63 6.11
N TYR A 35 1.13 12.64 5.34
CA TYR A 35 2.52 12.61 4.87
C TYR A 35 2.76 13.72 3.85
N SER A 36 3.98 14.27 3.89
CA SER A 36 4.40 15.26 2.89
C SER A 36 4.48 14.62 1.50
N ALA A 37 4.48 15.45 0.46
CA ALA A 37 4.57 14.95 -0.91
C ALA A 37 5.86 14.15 -1.13
N GLU A 38 6.96 14.57 -0.52
CA GLU A 38 8.23 13.86 -0.62
C GLU A 38 8.19 12.50 0.06
N ALA A 39 7.67 12.44 1.30
CA ALA A 39 7.54 11.20 2.03
C ALA A 39 6.57 10.25 1.33
N ALA A 40 5.45 10.77 0.82
CA ALA A 40 4.48 9.97 0.08
C ALA A 40 5.11 9.36 -1.18
N ARG A 41 5.95 10.11 -1.86
CA ARG A 41 6.64 9.61 -3.06
C ARG A 41 7.58 8.47 -2.73
N ASP A 42 8.35 8.61 -1.65
CA ASP A 42 9.29 7.56 -1.24
C ASP A 42 8.57 6.30 -0.81
N LEU A 43 7.50 6.43 -0.03
CA LEU A 43 6.69 5.31 0.39
C LEU A 43 6.00 4.62 -0.79
N THR A 44 5.51 5.41 -1.74
CA THR A 44 4.89 4.88 -2.95
C THR A 44 5.88 4.09 -3.79
N ALA A 45 7.12 4.57 -3.92
CA ALA A 45 8.15 3.87 -4.67
C ALA A 45 8.50 2.53 -4.01
N GLU A 46 8.61 2.51 -2.69
CA GLU A 46 8.87 1.29 -1.93
C GLU A 46 7.76 0.27 -2.13
N LEU A 47 6.51 0.72 -2.01
CA LEU A 47 5.35 -0.13 -2.20
C LEU A 47 5.27 -0.67 -3.62
N ARG A 48 5.51 0.18 -4.61
CA ARG A 48 5.49 -0.22 -6.01
C ARG A 48 6.49 -1.32 -6.30
N ASN A 49 7.70 -1.18 -5.77
CA ASN A 49 8.72 -2.21 -5.94
C ASN A 49 8.31 -3.53 -5.32
N ALA A 50 7.71 -3.49 -4.11
CA ALA A 50 7.24 -4.69 -3.44
C ALA A 50 6.13 -5.38 -4.23
N VAL A 51 5.20 -4.60 -4.79
CA VAL A 51 4.09 -5.14 -5.58
C VAL A 51 4.61 -5.76 -6.88
N ILE A 52 5.50 -5.07 -7.59
CA ILE A 52 6.08 -5.59 -8.82
C ILE A 52 6.77 -6.93 -8.57
N GLU A 53 7.56 -7.00 -7.51
CA GLU A 53 8.28 -8.21 -7.15
C GLU A 53 7.33 -9.35 -6.80
N ALA A 54 6.27 -9.05 -6.04
CA ALA A 54 5.29 -10.05 -5.62
C ALA A 54 4.45 -10.56 -6.79
N THR A 55 4.15 -9.72 -7.77
CA THR A 55 3.28 -10.09 -8.89
C THR A 55 4.03 -10.64 -10.10
N THR A 56 5.35 -10.65 -10.07
CA THR A 56 6.16 -11.13 -11.20
C THR A 56 5.86 -12.58 -11.56
N GLY A 57 5.47 -13.39 -10.60
CA GLY A 57 5.13 -14.79 -10.84
C GLY A 57 3.72 -15.04 -11.33
N GLY A 58 2.93 -14.01 -11.63
CA GLY A 58 1.55 -14.15 -12.05
C GLY A 58 0.58 -14.44 -10.92
N GLN A 59 1.01 -14.29 -9.68
CA GLN A 59 0.17 -14.52 -8.52
C GLN A 59 -0.84 -13.40 -8.35
N GLN A 60 -2.02 -13.75 -7.86
CA GLN A 60 -3.00 -12.76 -7.44
C GLN A 60 -2.67 -12.29 -6.04
N CYS A 61 -2.66 -10.98 -5.86
CA CYS A 61 -2.32 -10.38 -4.59
C CYS A 61 -3.40 -9.39 -4.18
N SER A 62 -3.48 -9.14 -2.88
CA SER A 62 -4.32 -8.08 -2.33
C SER A 62 -3.46 -7.15 -1.49
N LEU A 63 -3.78 -5.87 -1.54
CA LEU A 63 -3.07 -4.82 -0.82
C LEU A 63 -4.01 -4.21 0.20
N ARG A 64 -3.53 -4.02 1.42
CA ARG A 64 -4.32 -3.45 2.49
C ARG A 64 -3.55 -2.33 3.17
N PHE A 65 -4.21 -1.19 3.29
CA PHE A 65 -3.74 -0.07 4.09
C PHE A 65 -4.56 -0.01 5.36
N GLU A 66 -3.91 0.04 6.50
CA GLU A 66 -4.61 0.13 7.78
C GLU A 66 -3.93 1.18 8.64
N ALA A 67 -4.68 2.22 8.99
CA ALA A 67 -4.21 3.26 9.89
C ALA A 67 -4.90 3.08 11.23
N HIS A 68 -4.11 2.91 12.28
CA HIS A 68 -4.63 2.68 13.62
C HIS A 68 -3.58 3.02 14.66
N ALA A 69 -4.01 3.65 15.73
CA ALA A 69 -3.14 3.95 16.89
C ALA A 69 -1.88 4.72 16.53
N GLY A 70 -1.97 5.63 15.57
CA GLY A 70 -0.84 6.46 15.17
C GLY A 70 0.15 5.79 14.24
N GLU A 71 -0.19 4.64 13.69
CA GLU A 71 0.63 3.91 12.74
C GLU A 71 -0.13 3.60 11.46
N LEU A 72 0.59 3.62 10.35
CA LEU A 72 0.09 3.13 9.08
C LEU A 72 0.76 1.80 8.77
N GLN A 73 -0.04 0.76 8.58
CA GLN A 73 0.44 -0.54 8.15
C GLN A 73 0.02 -0.76 6.70
N VAL A 74 0.96 -1.22 5.90
CA VAL A 74 0.71 -1.59 4.52
C VAL A 74 1.04 -3.07 4.39
N MET A 75 0.06 -3.86 3.97
CA MET A 75 0.19 -5.31 3.91
C MET A 75 -0.14 -5.80 2.51
N LEU A 76 0.75 -6.59 1.95
CA LEU A 76 0.56 -7.23 0.67
C LEU A 76 0.49 -8.73 0.91
N SER A 77 -0.62 -9.35 0.51
CA SER A 77 -0.83 -10.79 0.64
C SER A 77 -1.07 -11.38 -0.73
N CYS A 78 -0.38 -12.46 -1.07
CA CYS A 78 -0.49 -13.09 -2.37
C CYS A 78 -0.88 -14.56 -2.21
N ASP A 79 -1.52 -15.10 -3.23
CA ASP A 79 -1.79 -16.53 -3.32
C ASP A 79 -0.45 -17.27 -3.29
N GLY A 80 -0.37 -18.41 -2.69
CA GLY A 80 0.88 -19.14 -2.56
C GLY A 80 1.68 -18.82 -1.31
N GLY A 81 1.17 -17.94 -0.45
CA GLY A 81 1.76 -17.67 0.84
C GLY A 81 2.82 -16.58 0.89
N SER A 82 3.13 -15.97 -0.25
CA SER A 82 4.04 -14.82 -0.27
C SER A 82 3.35 -13.58 0.32
N GLY A 83 4.12 -12.76 1.01
CA GLY A 83 3.57 -11.55 1.58
C GLY A 83 4.64 -10.53 1.88
N TRP A 84 4.21 -9.29 2.04
CA TRP A 84 5.08 -8.19 2.39
C TRP A 84 4.31 -7.27 3.33
N ARG A 85 4.99 -6.74 4.31
CA ARG A 85 4.37 -5.85 5.28
C ARG A 85 5.34 -4.78 5.73
N THR A 86 4.84 -3.57 5.86
CA THR A 86 5.61 -2.48 6.43
C THR A 86 4.73 -1.68 7.38
N SER A 87 5.36 -0.98 8.29
CA SER A 87 4.68 -0.17 9.28
C SER A 87 5.42 1.16 9.41
N HIS A 88 4.67 2.25 9.39
CA HIS A 88 5.24 3.59 9.51
C HIS A 88 4.44 4.38 10.52
N ARG A 89 5.14 5.22 11.31
CA ARG A 89 4.47 6.12 12.22
C ARG A 89 3.79 7.23 11.42
N LEU A 90 2.56 7.54 11.79
CA LEU A 90 1.84 8.67 11.20
C LEU A 90 2.48 9.99 11.62
N PRO A 91 2.52 10.98 10.73
CA PRO A 91 3.09 12.30 11.04
C PRO A 91 2.28 13.06 12.10
#